data_e675186488f42ce59781407fa8c589dc
#
_entry.id   e675186488f42ce59781407fa8c589dc
#
_cell.length_a   1.000
_cell.length_b   1.000
_cell.length_c   1.000
_cell.angle_alpha   90.00
_cell.angle_beta   90.00
_cell.angle_gamma   90.00
#
_symmetry.space_group_name_H-M   'P 1'
#
loop_
_entity.id
_entity.type
_entity.pdbx_description
1 polymer ?
#
loop_
_entity_poly.entity_id
_entity_poly.type
_entity_poly.pdbx_seq_one_letter_code
_entity_poly.pdbx_strand_id
1 'polypeptide(L)'
;MNDIPPIIWHMRRHHPKFVSKIELGKGIPSVSYNLRHGGSALIDRKDSKQALAAIGKLGEYIETHQRSAVIFPEGTRSRTGHPKKFQTTGLKVLMKKAPSALLVPISINNSWKMLRYGKFPYGIGSHLIFNVHPPIPNEGDPEALIEQVEALITRDIQVDL
;
A
#
# COMPACT_ATOMS: atom_id res chain seq x y z
N MET A 1 5.37 -4.16 8.40
CA MET A 1 5.95 -2.81 8.54
C MET A 1 7.31 -2.68 7.88
N ASN A 2 7.97 -3.80 7.55
CA ASN A 2 9.30 -3.80 6.95
C ASN A 2 9.31 -3.38 5.47
N ASP A 3 8.14 -3.36 4.85
CA ASP A 3 7.94 -2.97 3.45
C ASP A 3 7.91 -1.44 3.24
N ILE A 4 7.59 -0.69 4.30
CA ILE A 4 7.42 0.76 4.25
C ILE A 4 8.76 1.52 4.07
N PRO A 5 9.84 1.24 4.85
CA PRO A 5 11.09 1.98 4.73
C PRO A 5 11.72 1.91 3.33
N PRO A 6 11.81 0.75 2.66
CA PRO A 6 12.32 0.68 1.29
C PRO A 6 11.50 1.52 0.30
N ILE A 7 10.16 1.48 0.41
CA ILE A 7 9.27 2.28 -0.45
C ILE A 7 9.52 3.77 -0.23
N ILE A 8 9.61 4.22 1.04
CA ILE A 8 9.91 5.63 1.36
C ILE A 8 11.25 6.04 0.74
N TRP A 9 12.27 5.21 0.88
CA TRP A 9 13.60 5.53 0.37
C TRP A 9 13.64 5.64 -1.15
N HIS A 10 13.10 4.65 -1.85
CA HIS A 10 13.12 4.62 -3.32
C HIS A 10 12.16 5.66 -3.93
N MET A 11 11.01 5.90 -3.31
CA MET A 11 10.01 6.87 -3.77
C MET A 11 10.15 8.26 -3.14
N ARG A 12 11.23 8.56 -2.43
CA ARG A 12 11.37 9.84 -1.68
C ARG A 12 11.13 11.11 -2.51
N ARG A 13 11.45 11.08 -3.81
CA ARG A 13 11.22 12.21 -4.73
C ARG A 13 9.72 12.45 -5.00
N HIS A 14 8.90 11.44 -4.83
CA HIS A 14 7.44 11.49 -5.05
C HIS A 14 6.67 11.72 -3.75
N HIS A 15 7.36 11.91 -2.63
CA HIS A 15 6.78 12.16 -1.31
C HIS A 15 5.64 11.19 -0.95
N PRO A 16 5.89 9.88 -0.88
CA PRO A 16 4.86 8.85 -0.72
C PRO A 16 4.10 9.02 0.61
N LYS A 17 2.78 8.98 0.53
CA LYS A 17 1.85 8.98 1.65
C LYS A 17 1.20 7.61 1.75
N PHE A 18 0.97 7.12 2.94
CA PHE A 18 0.51 5.75 3.15
C PHE A 18 -0.92 5.70 3.66
N VAL A 19 -1.68 4.71 3.17
CA VAL A 19 -2.91 4.29 3.84
C VAL A 19 -2.52 3.27 4.90
N SER A 20 -2.66 3.64 6.16
CA SER A 20 -2.19 2.85 7.31
C SER A 20 -3.27 2.69 8.37
N LYS A 21 -3.18 1.64 9.18
CA LYS A 21 -4.07 1.46 10.32
C LYS A 21 -3.90 2.58 11.35
N ILE A 22 -5.01 3.02 11.95
CA ILE A 22 -5.01 4.06 12.97
C ILE A 22 -4.15 3.70 14.18
N GLU A 23 -4.05 2.41 14.53
CA GLU A 23 -3.22 1.95 15.65
C GLU A 23 -1.73 2.20 15.41
N LEU A 24 -1.28 2.27 14.15
CA LEU A 24 0.11 2.60 13.80
C LEU A 24 0.44 4.08 14.03
N GLY A 25 -0.59 4.92 14.15
CA GLY A 25 -0.45 6.30 14.60
C GLY A 25 -0.13 6.43 16.11
N LYS A 26 -0.03 5.31 16.86
CA LYS A 26 0.24 5.27 18.30
C LYS A 26 1.34 4.24 18.55
N GLY A 27 2.29 4.54 19.44
CA GLY A 27 3.21 3.56 20.00
C GLY A 27 4.66 3.58 19.49
N ILE A 28 4.95 4.02 18.27
CA ILE A 28 6.33 4.15 17.77
C ILE A 28 6.58 5.63 17.46
N PRO A 29 7.36 6.37 18.28
CA PRO A 29 7.41 7.83 18.20
C PRO A 29 7.68 8.40 16.81
N SER A 30 8.71 7.95 16.10
CA SER A 30 9.10 8.44 14.77
C SER A 30 8.06 8.07 13.69
N VAL A 31 7.57 6.84 13.69
CA VAL A 31 6.57 6.35 12.73
C VAL A 31 5.22 7.02 12.97
N SER A 32 4.79 7.07 14.24
CA SER A 32 3.51 7.66 14.62
C SER A 32 3.47 9.15 14.31
N TYR A 33 4.55 9.88 14.56
CA TYR A 33 4.65 11.29 14.21
C TYR A 33 4.53 11.51 12.70
N ASN A 34 5.29 10.76 11.91
CA ASN A 34 5.27 10.86 10.45
C ASN A 34 3.90 10.51 9.85
N LEU A 35 3.24 9.47 10.38
CA LEU A 35 1.92 9.07 9.91
C LEU A 35 0.84 10.11 10.24
N ARG A 36 0.92 10.80 11.38
CA ARG A 36 -0.06 11.82 11.77
C ARG A 36 0.15 13.15 11.07
N HIS A 37 1.42 13.57 10.92
CA HIS A 37 1.77 14.90 10.43
C HIS A 37 2.30 14.88 8.99
N GLY A 38 2.62 13.71 8.46
CA GLY A 38 3.17 13.55 7.11
C GLY A 38 2.14 13.46 5.98
N GLY A 39 0.84 13.67 6.26
CA GLY A 39 -0.22 13.62 5.23
C GLY A 39 -0.67 12.20 4.85
N SER A 40 -0.30 11.17 5.63
CA SER A 40 -0.78 9.80 5.43
C SER A 40 -2.21 9.62 5.94
N ALA A 41 -3.01 8.74 5.30
CA ALA A 41 -4.35 8.41 5.75
C ALA A 41 -4.32 7.33 6.84
N LEU A 42 -4.81 7.68 8.03
CA LEU A 42 -4.99 6.72 9.12
C LEU A 42 -6.43 6.22 9.12
N ILE A 43 -6.61 4.92 8.90
CA ILE A 43 -7.93 4.29 8.76
C ILE A 43 -8.25 3.35 9.92
N ASP A 44 -9.49 3.43 10.40
CA ASP A 44 -10.09 2.38 11.22
C ASP A 44 -10.80 1.38 10.30
N ARG A 45 -10.32 0.14 10.26
CA ARG A 45 -10.89 -0.90 9.40
C ARG A 45 -12.26 -1.39 9.87
N LYS A 46 -12.65 -1.04 11.09
CA LYS A 46 -13.98 -1.35 11.63
C LYS A 46 -15.01 -0.28 11.26
N ASP A 47 -14.54 0.93 10.92
CA ASP A 47 -15.37 2.03 10.47
C ASP A 47 -15.12 2.33 8.99
N SER A 48 -15.92 1.72 8.13
CA SER A 48 -15.82 1.89 6.68
C SER A 48 -16.04 3.35 6.23
N LYS A 49 -16.91 4.09 6.92
CA LYS A 49 -17.17 5.50 6.59
C LYS A 49 -15.95 6.37 6.87
N GLN A 50 -15.37 6.21 8.06
CA GLN A 50 -14.11 6.90 8.42
C GLN A 50 -12.99 6.55 7.45
N ALA A 51 -12.82 5.25 7.14
CA ALA A 51 -11.76 4.79 6.24
C ALA A 51 -11.89 5.39 4.84
N LEU A 52 -13.08 5.36 4.24
CA LEU A 52 -13.31 5.91 2.91
C LEU A 52 -13.16 7.44 2.87
N ALA A 53 -13.61 8.14 3.93
CA ALA A 53 -13.42 9.59 4.05
C ALA A 53 -11.93 9.96 4.14
N ALA A 54 -11.13 9.21 4.92
CA ALA A 54 -9.70 9.44 5.05
C ALA A 54 -8.96 9.16 3.72
N ILE A 55 -9.31 8.09 3.01
CA ILE A 55 -8.76 7.76 1.70
C ILE A 55 -9.15 8.83 0.66
N GLY A 56 -10.39 9.31 0.68
CA GLY A 56 -10.85 10.38 -0.20
C GLY A 56 -10.05 11.68 -0.01
N LYS A 57 -9.82 12.10 1.25
CA LYS A 57 -8.96 13.27 1.57
C LYS A 57 -7.53 13.07 1.10
N LEU A 58 -6.98 11.85 1.24
CA LEU A 58 -5.66 11.54 0.72
C LEU A 58 -5.62 11.67 -0.81
N GLY A 59 -6.66 11.18 -1.52
CA GLY A 59 -6.78 11.34 -2.97
C GLY A 59 -6.76 12.80 -3.40
N GLU A 60 -7.58 13.65 -2.78
CA GLU A 60 -7.61 15.09 -3.03
C GLU A 60 -6.25 15.75 -2.74
N TYR A 61 -5.60 15.33 -1.67
CA TYR A 61 -4.28 15.84 -1.30
C TYR A 61 -3.21 15.51 -2.34
N ILE A 62 -3.14 14.25 -2.80
CA ILE A 62 -2.12 13.86 -3.80
C ILE A 62 -2.37 14.51 -5.15
N GLU A 63 -3.63 14.66 -5.54
CA GLU A 63 -4.00 15.37 -6.78
C GLU A 63 -3.57 16.83 -6.73
N THR A 64 -3.89 17.54 -5.64
CA THR A 64 -3.59 18.96 -5.50
C THR A 64 -2.09 19.26 -5.38
N HIS A 65 -1.35 18.39 -4.66
CA HIS A 65 0.06 18.65 -4.34
C HIS A 65 1.04 17.84 -5.21
N GLN A 66 0.55 17.10 -6.21
CA GLN A 66 1.36 16.24 -7.08
C GLN A 66 2.25 15.29 -6.26
N ARG A 67 1.62 14.57 -5.32
CA ARG A 67 2.27 13.58 -4.44
C ARG A 67 1.84 12.17 -4.80
N SER A 68 2.45 11.16 -4.17
CA SER A 68 2.06 9.77 -4.35
C SER A 68 1.31 9.22 -3.14
N ALA A 69 0.35 8.34 -3.37
CA ALA A 69 -0.25 7.51 -2.33
C ALA A 69 0.18 6.06 -2.50
N VAL A 70 0.47 5.41 -1.38
CA VAL A 70 0.78 3.97 -1.32
C VAL A 70 -0.34 3.28 -0.55
N ILE A 71 -1.01 2.34 -1.21
CA ILE A 71 -2.06 1.53 -0.63
C ILE A 71 -1.70 0.05 -0.80
N PHE A 72 -1.92 -0.74 0.25
CA PHE A 72 -1.80 -2.19 0.23
C PHE A 72 -3.21 -2.79 0.11
N PRO A 73 -3.65 -3.13 -1.12
CA PRO A 73 -5.06 -3.46 -1.37
C PRO A 73 -5.50 -4.78 -0.74
N GLU A 74 -4.60 -5.69 -0.42
CA GLU A 74 -4.93 -6.90 0.33
C GLU A 74 -5.47 -6.63 1.74
N GLY A 75 -5.26 -5.42 2.26
CA GLY A 75 -5.72 -5.02 3.58
C GLY A 75 -5.00 -5.69 4.75
N THR A 76 -4.43 -6.86 4.60
CA THR A 76 -3.64 -7.58 5.62
C THR A 76 -2.43 -8.24 4.96
N ARG A 77 -1.38 -8.49 5.75
CA ARG A 77 -0.22 -9.24 5.26
C ARG A 77 -0.56 -10.71 5.04
N SER A 78 -0.02 -11.30 3.98
CA SER A 78 0.03 -12.74 3.85
C SER A 78 1.00 -13.33 4.89
N ARG A 79 0.65 -14.49 5.46
CA ARG A 79 1.53 -15.28 6.33
C ARG A 79 2.21 -16.43 5.60
N THR A 80 1.68 -16.77 4.43
CA THR A 80 2.11 -17.92 3.62
C THR A 80 2.76 -17.50 2.30
N GLY A 81 2.80 -16.20 2.00
CA GLY A 81 3.28 -15.68 0.73
C GLY A 81 2.20 -15.60 -0.36
N HIS A 82 1.11 -16.36 -0.23
CA HIS A 82 0.03 -16.30 -1.21
C HIS A 82 -0.68 -14.94 -1.18
N PRO A 83 -0.88 -14.30 -2.33
CA PRO A 83 -1.61 -13.05 -2.41
C PRO A 83 -3.08 -13.25 -2.01
N LYS A 84 -3.68 -12.22 -1.44
CA LYS A 84 -5.10 -12.18 -1.09
C LYS A 84 -5.84 -11.31 -2.07
N LYS A 85 -7.12 -11.59 -2.24
CA LYS A 85 -8.01 -10.76 -3.07
C LYS A 85 -8.00 -9.30 -2.60
N PHE A 86 -7.97 -8.39 -3.56
CA PHE A 86 -7.92 -6.96 -3.29
C PHE A 86 -9.22 -6.42 -2.69
N GLN A 87 -9.07 -5.50 -1.75
CA GLN A 87 -10.15 -4.67 -1.21
C GLN A 87 -10.33 -3.47 -2.14
N THR A 88 -11.26 -3.58 -3.08
CA THR A 88 -11.38 -2.65 -4.22
C THR A 88 -11.95 -1.28 -3.85
N THR A 89 -12.82 -1.20 -2.83
CA THR A 89 -13.58 0.01 -2.50
C THR A 89 -12.68 1.22 -2.20
N GLY A 90 -11.67 1.04 -1.35
CA GLY A 90 -10.73 2.12 -1.01
C GLY A 90 -9.91 2.58 -2.21
N LEU A 91 -9.51 1.63 -3.07
CA LEU A 91 -8.75 1.93 -4.27
C LEU A 91 -9.59 2.72 -5.28
N LYS A 92 -10.86 2.35 -5.49
CA LYS A 92 -11.81 3.10 -6.33
C LYS A 92 -12.01 4.55 -5.85
N VAL A 93 -12.14 4.75 -4.54
CA VAL A 93 -12.26 6.09 -3.97
C VAL A 93 -10.99 6.92 -4.22
N LEU A 94 -9.81 6.31 -4.03
CA LEU A 94 -8.54 6.98 -4.28
C LEU A 94 -8.40 7.39 -5.76
N MET A 95 -8.67 6.46 -6.69
CA MET A 95 -8.64 6.70 -8.13
C MET A 95 -9.60 7.81 -8.55
N LYS A 96 -10.82 7.80 -8.03
CA LYS A 96 -11.83 8.83 -8.32
C LYS A 96 -11.39 10.23 -7.85
N LYS A 97 -10.67 10.31 -6.72
CA LYS A 97 -10.23 11.58 -6.11
C LYS A 97 -8.89 12.09 -6.64
N ALA A 98 -8.14 11.23 -7.34
CA ALA A 98 -6.88 11.56 -7.98
C ALA A 98 -6.89 11.10 -9.44
N PRO A 99 -7.70 11.74 -10.31
CA PRO A 99 -7.90 11.30 -11.69
C PRO A 99 -6.63 11.44 -12.55
N SER A 100 -5.73 12.37 -12.25
CA SER A 100 -4.47 12.54 -12.99
C SER A 100 -3.36 11.59 -12.53
N ALA A 101 -3.58 10.80 -11.49
CA ALA A 101 -2.58 9.90 -10.95
C ALA A 101 -2.40 8.67 -11.83
N LEU A 102 -1.15 8.22 -11.96
CA LEU A 102 -0.84 6.94 -12.57
C LEU A 102 -0.90 5.81 -11.52
N LEU A 103 -1.41 4.66 -11.91
CA LEU A 103 -1.36 3.44 -11.12
C LEU A 103 -0.03 2.75 -11.37
N VAL A 104 0.77 2.58 -10.33
CA VAL A 104 2.07 1.88 -10.41
C VAL A 104 1.97 0.61 -9.58
N PRO A 105 1.74 -0.57 -10.20
CA PRO A 105 1.72 -1.83 -9.48
C PRO A 105 3.12 -2.17 -8.96
N ILE A 106 3.20 -2.65 -7.71
CA ILE A 106 4.47 -3.09 -7.11
C ILE A 106 4.24 -4.45 -6.47
N SER A 107 4.93 -5.47 -6.96
CA SER A 107 4.94 -6.80 -6.36
C SER A 107 6.02 -6.87 -5.29
N ILE A 108 5.68 -7.41 -4.11
CA ILE A 108 6.60 -7.53 -2.99
C ILE A 108 6.76 -9.02 -2.64
N ASN A 109 7.90 -9.58 -3.01
CA ASN A 109 8.21 -10.99 -2.76
C ASN A 109 8.99 -11.17 -1.45
N ASN A 110 8.80 -12.33 -0.82
CA ASN A 110 9.48 -12.78 0.40
C ASN A 110 9.19 -11.97 1.68
N SER A 111 8.27 -11.01 1.68
CA SER A 111 7.96 -10.20 2.87
C SER A 111 7.40 -11.05 4.03
N TRP A 112 6.72 -12.16 3.73
CA TRP A 112 6.19 -13.12 4.71
C TRP A 112 7.29 -13.90 5.43
N LYS A 113 8.42 -14.19 4.75
CA LYS A 113 9.55 -14.95 5.32
C LYS A 113 10.17 -14.24 6.53
N MET A 114 10.12 -12.91 6.57
CA MET A 114 10.61 -12.13 7.71
C MET A 114 9.80 -12.36 8.99
N LEU A 115 8.52 -12.73 8.87
CA LEU A 115 7.61 -12.96 10.00
C LEU A 115 7.26 -14.45 10.17
N ARG A 116 8.02 -15.36 9.53
CA ARG A 116 7.76 -16.81 9.57
C ARG A 116 7.72 -17.36 11.00
N TYR A 117 8.55 -16.82 11.87
CA TYR A 117 8.65 -17.24 13.27
C TYR A 117 7.89 -16.33 14.25
N GLY A 118 7.01 -15.44 13.74
CA GLY A 118 6.27 -14.47 14.53
C GLY A 118 6.91 -13.09 14.55
N LYS A 119 6.68 -12.34 15.65
CA LYS A 119 7.25 -10.98 15.78
C LYS A 119 8.74 -10.98 16.16
N PHE A 120 9.21 -12.07 16.73
CA PHE A 120 10.60 -12.29 17.14
C PHE A 120 10.87 -13.80 17.28
N PRO A 121 12.05 -14.32 16.84
CA PRO A 121 13.05 -13.61 16.04
C PRO A 121 12.59 -13.33 14.61
N TYR A 122 13.10 -12.27 13.99
CA TYR A 122 12.89 -12.06 12.57
C TYR A 122 13.59 -13.13 11.74
N GLY A 123 13.01 -13.49 10.60
CA GLY A 123 13.66 -14.36 9.62
C GLY A 123 14.91 -13.69 9.05
N ILE A 124 16.08 -14.09 9.57
CA ILE A 124 17.38 -13.60 9.11
C ILE A 124 17.67 -14.18 7.72
N GLY A 125 18.28 -13.38 6.83
CA GLY A 125 18.64 -13.82 5.47
C GLY A 125 17.52 -13.77 4.44
N SER A 126 16.33 -13.25 4.79
CA SER A 126 15.26 -13.04 3.83
C SER A 126 15.54 -11.83 2.95
N HIS A 127 15.62 -12.04 1.64
CA HIS A 127 15.74 -10.96 0.66
C HIS A 127 14.36 -10.49 0.23
N LEU A 128 14.00 -9.24 0.54
CA LEU A 128 12.82 -8.58 0.03
C LEU A 128 13.06 -8.16 -1.41
N ILE A 129 12.19 -8.56 -2.32
CA ILE A 129 12.27 -8.19 -3.73
C ILE A 129 11.05 -7.32 -4.05
N PHE A 130 11.32 -6.13 -4.61
CA PHE A 130 10.30 -5.20 -5.07
C PHE A 130 10.38 -5.13 -6.59
N ASN A 131 9.35 -5.61 -7.28
CA ASN A 131 9.24 -5.50 -8.72
C ASN A 131 8.23 -4.39 -9.04
N VAL A 132 8.72 -3.32 -9.65
CA VAL A 132 7.91 -2.18 -10.07
C VAL A 132 7.47 -2.42 -11.51
N HIS A 133 6.17 -2.52 -11.72
CA HIS A 133 5.58 -2.70 -13.05
C HIS A 133 5.38 -1.37 -13.78
N PRO A 134 5.21 -1.38 -15.10
CA PRO A 134 4.93 -0.17 -15.86
C PRO A 134 3.71 0.59 -15.32
N PRO A 135 3.75 1.92 -15.33
CA PRO A 135 2.62 2.74 -14.89
C PRO A 135 1.44 2.57 -15.84
N ILE A 136 0.23 2.53 -15.26
CA ILE A 136 -1.04 2.42 -15.98
C ILE A 136 -1.79 3.73 -15.79
N PRO A 137 -2.25 4.39 -16.86
CA PRO A 137 -3.11 5.58 -16.76
C PRO A 137 -4.41 5.27 -15.99
N ASN A 138 -4.84 6.21 -15.16
CA ASN A 138 -6.10 6.10 -14.42
C ASN A 138 -7.29 6.53 -15.29
N GLU A 139 -7.46 5.85 -16.41
CA GLU A 139 -8.47 6.14 -17.41
C GLU A 139 -9.32 4.90 -17.71
N GLY A 140 -10.63 5.09 -17.86
CA GLY A 140 -11.56 4.00 -18.17
C GLY A 140 -12.29 3.44 -16.96
N ASP A 141 -12.68 2.16 -17.02
CA ASP A 141 -13.40 1.49 -15.96
C ASP A 141 -12.50 1.15 -14.77
N PRO A 142 -12.75 1.69 -13.57
CA PRO A 142 -11.93 1.42 -12.39
C PRO A 142 -11.89 -0.06 -11.99
N GLU A 143 -12.94 -0.84 -12.25
CA GLU A 143 -12.94 -2.27 -11.94
C GLU A 143 -11.97 -3.02 -12.83
N ALA A 144 -12.02 -2.80 -14.13
CA ALA A 144 -11.11 -3.42 -15.09
C ALA A 144 -9.64 -3.05 -14.80
N LEU A 145 -9.38 -1.78 -14.45
CA LEU A 145 -8.03 -1.33 -14.06
C LEU A 145 -7.53 -2.04 -12.79
N ILE A 146 -8.37 -2.19 -11.79
CA ILE A 146 -8.01 -2.89 -10.54
C ILE A 146 -7.76 -4.37 -10.80
N GLU A 147 -8.57 -5.03 -11.61
CA GLU A 147 -8.37 -6.43 -12.00
C GLU A 147 -7.04 -6.61 -12.77
N GLN A 148 -6.72 -5.69 -13.67
CA GLN A 148 -5.44 -5.68 -14.38
C GLN A 148 -4.26 -5.55 -13.41
N VAL A 149 -4.32 -4.62 -12.46
CA VAL A 149 -3.29 -4.42 -11.41
C VAL A 149 -3.16 -5.67 -10.55
N GLU A 150 -4.28 -6.26 -10.10
CA GLU A 150 -4.30 -7.48 -9.30
C GLU A 150 -3.67 -8.65 -10.05
N ALA A 151 -4.01 -8.83 -11.31
CA ALA A 151 -3.45 -9.89 -12.15
C ALA A 151 -1.93 -9.73 -12.36
N LEU A 152 -1.44 -8.51 -12.62
CA LEU A 152 -0.01 -8.22 -12.75
C LEU A 152 0.75 -8.55 -11.47
N ILE A 153 0.27 -8.08 -10.33
CA ILE A 153 0.93 -8.31 -9.04
C ILE A 153 0.90 -9.80 -8.68
N THR A 154 -0.26 -10.46 -8.83
CA THR A 154 -0.44 -11.87 -8.47
C THR A 154 0.43 -12.81 -9.30
N ARG A 155 0.55 -12.53 -10.61
CA ARG A 155 1.40 -13.32 -11.51
C ARG A 155 2.88 -13.26 -11.15
N ASP A 156 3.33 -12.14 -10.60
CA ASP A 156 4.73 -11.90 -10.27
C ASP A 156 5.11 -12.36 -8.85
N ILE A 157 4.13 -12.71 -8.03
CA ILE A 157 4.39 -13.23 -6.68
C ILE A 157 4.91 -14.67 -6.77
N GLN A 158 6.13 -14.87 -6.28
CA GLN A 158 6.76 -16.18 -6.16
C GLN A 158 6.56 -16.71 -4.74
N VAL A 159 5.91 -17.85 -4.63
CA VAL A 159 5.78 -18.59 -3.37
C VAL A 159 6.68 -19.80 -3.46
N ASP A 160 7.96 -19.66 -3.10
CA ASP A 160 8.86 -20.79 -2.93
C ASP A 160 8.41 -21.59 -1.68
N LEU A 161 8.22 -22.87 -1.84
CA LEU A 161 7.88 -23.84 -0.79
C LEU A 161 9.04 -24.02 0.19
#